data_eecf7ce7eae8778071f7141da614b408
#
_entry.id   eecf7ce7eae8778071f7141da614b408
#
_cell.length_a   1.000
_cell.length_b   1.000
_cell.length_c   1.000
_cell.angle_alpha   90.00
_cell.angle_beta   90.00
_cell.angle_gamma   90.00
#
_symmetry.space_group_name_H-M   'P 1'
#
loop_
_entity.id
_entity.type
_entity.pdbx_description
1 polymer ?
#
loop_
_entity_poly.entity_id
_entity_poly.type
_entity_poly.pdbx_seq_one_letter_code
_entity_poly.pdbx_strand_id
1 'polypeptide(L)'
;MKILKKLVFVLALLIGLYLIGPKVNSPDLSKSIPQLNYDLPALSSWIESRESAFENIKPNNESKVIFYDLIPKKTPYSILYFHGFSASIEEGNPVHVNLANALGANIYLPRLFGHGLIEEEPMIDFTADKYLDNAREALAVAKLMG
;
A
#
# COMPACT_ATOMS: atom_id res chain seq x y z
N MET A 1 16.73 17.31 -47.99
CA MET A 1 17.89 17.26 -47.09
C MET A 1 17.82 18.17 -45.89
N LYS A 2 17.47 19.48 -46.00
CA LYS A 2 17.42 20.42 -44.85
C LYS A 2 16.38 20.03 -43.76
N ILE A 3 15.19 19.55 -44.14
CA ILE A 3 14.14 19.13 -43.23
C ILE A 3 14.56 17.90 -42.43
N LEU A 4 15.15 16.89 -43.09
CA LEU A 4 15.62 15.67 -42.44
C LEU A 4 16.71 15.97 -41.38
N LYS A 5 17.66 16.88 -41.69
CA LYS A 5 18.67 17.30 -40.71
C LYS A 5 18.06 17.97 -39.48
N LYS A 6 17.04 18.82 -39.67
CA LYS A 6 16.31 19.44 -38.54
C LYS A 6 15.60 18.40 -37.71
N LEU A 7 14.96 17.41 -38.34
CA LEU A 7 14.24 16.33 -37.63
C LEU A 7 15.20 15.47 -36.81
N VAL A 8 16.33 15.10 -37.37
CA VAL A 8 17.40 14.35 -36.66
C VAL A 8 17.94 15.16 -35.49
N PHE A 9 18.17 16.47 -35.66
CA PHE A 9 18.64 17.32 -34.59
C PHE A 9 17.62 17.41 -33.43
N VAL A 10 16.32 17.60 -33.74
CA VAL A 10 15.25 17.64 -32.72
C VAL A 10 15.16 16.30 -31.98
N LEU A 11 15.23 15.18 -32.71
CA LEU A 11 15.19 13.86 -32.10
C LEU A 11 16.42 13.64 -31.18
N ALA A 12 17.60 14.03 -31.61
CA ALA A 12 18.81 13.93 -30.79
C ALA A 12 18.72 14.80 -29.52
N LEU A 13 18.11 16.00 -29.62
CA LEU A 13 17.87 16.88 -28.49
C LEU A 13 16.89 16.24 -27.51
N LEU A 14 15.78 15.66 -27.99
CA LEU A 14 14.79 14.97 -27.14
C LEU A 14 15.38 13.75 -26.44
N ILE A 15 16.19 12.96 -27.15
CA ILE A 15 16.93 11.83 -26.55
C ILE A 15 17.90 12.35 -25.49
N GLY A 16 18.65 13.41 -25.78
CA GLY A 16 19.56 14.02 -24.82
C GLY A 16 18.85 14.49 -23.54
N LEU A 17 17.72 15.18 -23.68
CA LEU A 17 16.89 15.61 -22.55
C LEU A 17 16.35 14.41 -21.74
N TYR A 18 15.91 13.35 -22.42
CA TYR A 18 15.47 12.13 -21.75
C TYR A 18 16.59 11.44 -20.96
N LEU A 19 17.80 11.38 -21.51
CA LEU A 19 18.95 10.74 -20.85
C LEU A 19 19.48 11.53 -19.64
N ILE A 20 19.34 12.86 -19.66
CA ILE A 20 19.76 13.77 -18.58
C ILE A 20 18.64 13.95 -17.55
N GLY A 21 17.39 13.64 -17.91
CA GLY A 21 16.21 13.80 -17.06
C GLY A 21 16.30 12.99 -15.75
N PRO A 22 15.51 13.39 -14.75
CA PRO A 22 15.48 12.69 -13.46
C PRO A 22 15.08 11.23 -13.67
N LYS A 23 15.84 10.31 -13.07
CA LYS A 23 15.54 8.88 -13.08
C LYS A 23 14.87 8.48 -11.78
N VAL A 24 13.80 7.70 -11.89
CA VAL A 24 13.20 7.05 -10.72
C VAL A 24 14.16 5.98 -10.23
N ASN A 25 14.49 6.02 -8.95
CA ASN A 25 15.30 4.99 -8.32
C ASN A 25 14.51 3.67 -8.30
N SER A 26 15.15 2.58 -8.68
CA SER A 26 14.58 1.26 -8.52
C SER A 26 14.50 0.93 -7.02
N PRO A 27 13.38 0.34 -6.55
CA PRO A 27 13.25 -0.01 -5.16
C PRO A 27 14.19 -1.16 -4.78
N ASP A 28 14.57 -1.22 -3.50
CA ASP A 28 15.35 -2.33 -2.97
C ASP A 28 14.48 -3.58 -2.82
N LEU A 29 14.65 -4.53 -3.75
CA LEU A 29 13.94 -5.81 -3.75
C LEU A 29 14.58 -6.85 -2.82
N SER A 30 15.77 -6.59 -2.26
CA SER A 30 16.47 -7.52 -1.38
C SER A 30 15.93 -7.56 0.05
N LYS A 31 15.17 -6.55 0.46
CA LYS A 31 14.57 -6.48 1.80
C LYS A 31 13.58 -7.62 2.02
N SER A 32 13.73 -8.32 3.13
CA SER A 32 12.80 -9.36 3.56
C SER A 32 11.50 -8.78 4.16
N ILE A 33 10.47 -9.62 4.21
CA ILE A 33 9.24 -9.31 4.94
C ILE A 33 9.58 -9.23 6.43
N PRO A 34 9.18 -8.14 7.14
CA PRO A 34 9.46 -8.01 8.57
C PRO A 34 8.79 -9.12 9.39
N GLN A 35 9.43 -9.54 10.47
CA GLN A 35 8.80 -10.43 11.43
C GLN A 35 8.10 -9.58 12.50
N LEU A 36 6.81 -9.80 12.64
CA LEU A 36 5.99 -9.16 13.67
C LEU A 36 5.71 -10.17 14.78
N ASN A 37 5.96 -9.75 16.02
CA ASN A 37 5.78 -10.59 17.22
C ASN A 37 4.60 -10.07 18.05
N TYR A 38 3.43 -10.03 17.46
CA TYR A 38 2.20 -9.67 18.15
C TYR A 38 1.27 -10.89 18.23
N ASP A 39 0.55 -11.04 19.33
CA ASP A 39 -0.59 -11.92 19.39
C ASP A 39 -1.79 -11.27 18.68
N LEU A 40 -2.74 -12.08 18.24
CA LEU A 40 -3.87 -11.59 17.46
C LEU A 40 -4.77 -10.61 18.23
N PRO A 41 -5.03 -10.79 19.54
CA PRO A 41 -5.78 -9.80 20.31
C PRO A 41 -5.12 -8.41 20.37
N ALA A 42 -3.79 -8.35 20.41
CA ALA A 42 -3.05 -7.09 20.44
C ALA A 42 -2.91 -6.43 19.06
N LEU A 43 -3.13 -7.18 17.97
CA LEU A 43 -2.89 -6.71 16.60
C LEU A 43 -3.79 -5.51 16.23
N SER A 44 -5.08 -5.56 16.57
CA SER A 44 -5.99 -4.43 16.32
C SER A 44 -5.52 -3.16 17.02
N SER A 45 -5.23 -3.25 18.32
CA SER A 45 -4.77 -2.10 19.11
C SER A 45 -3.43 -1.56 18.61
N TRP A 46 -2.55 -2.43 18.14
CA TRP A 46 -1.29 -2.01 17.53
C TRP A 46 -1.53 -1.22 16.23
N ILE A 47 -2.43 -1.68 15.34
CA ILE A 47 -2.78 -0.98 14.11
C ILE A 47 -3.45 0.35 14.43
N GLU A 48 -4.42 0.38 15.34
CA GLU A 48 -5.09 1.60 15.79
C GLU A 48 -4.09 2.63 16.36
N SER A 49 -3.14 2.18 17.17
CA SER A 49 -2.09 3.04 17.71
C SER A 49 -1.21 3.65 16.62
N ARG A 50 -0.94 2.92 15.55
CA ARG A 50 -0.18 3.43 14.40
C ARG A 50 -0.97 4.43 13.57
N GLU A 51 -2.24 4.15 13.33
CA GLU A 51 -3.11 5.07 12.59
C GLU A 51 -3.34 6.35 13.41
N SER A 52 -3.49 6.27 14.73
CA SER A 52 -3.65 7.44 15.62
C SER A 52 -2.43 8.38 15.67
N ALA A 53 -1.28 7.94 15.17
CA ALA A 53 -0.12 8.82 14.99
C ALA A 53 -0.29 9.81 13.81
N PHE A 54 -1.32 9.63 13.00
CA PHE A 54 -1.68 10.55 11.92
C PHE A 54 -2.92 11.35 12.33
N GLU A 55 -2.78 12.65 12.51
CA GLU A 55 -3.88 13.55 12.92
C GLU A 55 -4.88 13.86 11.79
N ASN A 56 -4.51 13.52 10.56
CA ASN A 56 -5.16 14.01 9.34
C ASN A 56 -5.66 12.87 8.42
N ILE A 57 -6.00 11.71 8.97
CA ILE A 57 -6.64 10.64 8.18
C ILE A 57 -8.11 11.02 7.91
N LYS A 58 -8.53 10.86 6.65
CA LYS A 58 -9.94 10.99 6.27
C LYS A 58 -10.77 9.92 7.00
N PRO A 59 -11.96 10.23 7.48
CA PRO A 59 -12.83 9.25 8.13
C PRO A 59 -13.01 7.98 7.28
N ASN A 60 -12.93 6.82 7.91
CA ASN A 60 -13.04 5.49 7.29
C ASN A 60 -11.93 5.13 6.30
N ASN A 61 -10.80 5.83 6.33
CA ASN A 61 -9.63 5.48 5.52
C ASN A 61 -8.51 4.83 6.33
N GLU A 62 -8.69 4.64 7.62
CA GLU A 62 -7.73 3.99 8.52
C GLU A 62 -7.54 2.51 8.14
N SER A 63 -6.34 1.98 8.35
CA SER A 63 -6.09 0.55 8.25
C SER A 63 -7.01 -0.23 9.21
N LYS A 64 -7.53 -1.38 8.76
CA LYS A 64 -8.45 -2.21 9.57
C LYS A 64 -8.06 -3.68 9.52
N VAL A 65 -8.12 -4.34 10.69
CA VAL A 65 -8.17 -5.79 10.80
C VAL A 65 -9.61 -6.18 11.12
N ILE A 66 -10.15 -7.16 10.40
CA ILE A 66 -11.44 -7.76 10.68
C ILE A 66 -11.21 -9.25 10.89
N PHE A 67 -11.49 -9.73 12.10
CA PHE A 67 -11.43 -11.15 12.40
C PHE A 67 -12.76 -11.81 12.05
N TYR A 68 -12.66 -13.03 11.51
CA TYR A 68 -13.84 -13.84 11.19
C TYR A 68 -14.61 -14.24 12.45
N ASP A 69 -13.88 -14.62 13.51
CA ASP A 69 -14.46 -14.98 14.80
C ASP A 69 -14.48 -13.80 15.77
N LEU A 70 -15.40 -13.82 16.73
CA LEU A 70 -15.49 -12.82 17.81
C LEU A 70 -14.24 -12.80 18.69
N ILE A 71 -13.60 -13.96 18.88
CA ILE A 71 -12.31 -14.07 19.58
C ILE A 71 -11.25 -14.19 18.51
N PRO A 72 -10.28 -13.24 18.46
CA PRO A 72 -9.21 -13.26 17.48
C PRO A 72 -8.42 -14.57 17.52
N LYS A 73 -8.45 -15.32 16.44
CA LYS A 73 -7.65 -16.54 16.24
C LYS A 73 -7.21 -16.66 14.78
N LYS A 74 -6.18 -17.47 14.53
CA LYS A 74 -5.77 -17.76 13.15
C LYS A 74 -6.85 -18.52 12.40
N THR A 75 -6.99 -18.20 11.14
CA THR A 75 -7.84 -18.91 10.19
C THR A 75 -6.96 -19.68 9.17
N PRO A 76 -7.47 -20.68 8.46
CA PRO A 76 -6.67 -21.42 7.46
C PRO A 76 -6.09 -20.52 6.35
N TYR A 77 -6.75 -19.39 6.09
CA TYR A 77 -6.35 -18.37 5.14
C TYR A 77 -6.58 -17.00 5.75
N SER A 78 -5.76 -16.04 5.41
CA SER A 78 -6.05 -14.63 5.62
C SER A 78 -6.14 -13.91 4.30
N ILE A 79 -6.96 -12.86 4.23
CA ILE A 79 -7.06 -12.00 3.06
C ILE A 79 -6.31 -10.72 3.35
N LEU A 80 -5.47 -10.32 2.40
CA LEU A 80 -4.84 -9.01 2.36
C LEU A 80 -5.39 -8.27 1.15
N TYR A 81 -6.09 -7.16 1.39
CA TYR A 81 -6.68 -6.36 0.33
C TYR A 81 -5.92 -5.06 0.15
N PHE A 82 -5.30 -4.88 -0.99
CA PHE A 82 -4.72 -3.62 -1.43
C PHE A 82 -5.70 -2.86 -2.30
N HIS A 83 -6.09 -1.67 -1.87
CA HIS A 83 -6.91 -0.77 -2.67
C HIS A 83 -6.12 -0.15 -3.83
N GLY A 84 -6.81 0.41 -4.82
CA GLY A 84 -6.21 1.06 -5.98
C GLY A 84 -5.49 2.37 -5.64
N PHE A 85 -4.70 2.86 -6.60
CA PHE A 85 -4.03 4.15 -6.49
C PHE A 85 -5.08 5.27 -6.41
N SER A 86 -4.88 6.22 -5.50
CA SER A 86 -5.84 7.28 -5.17
C SER A 86 -7.18 6.82 -4.57
N ALA A 87 -7.31 5.55 -4.20
CA ALA A 87 -8.49 4.99 -3.56
C ALA A 87 -8.32 4.84 -2.04
N SER A 88 -9.21 4.11 -1.40
CA SER A 88 -9.15 3.72 0.01
C SER A 88 -9.66 2.30 0.19
N ILE A 89 -9.61 1.82 1.42
CA ILE A 89 -10.15 0.49 1.77
C ILE A 89 -11.64 0.33 1.43
N GLU A 90 -12.37 1.43 1.31
CA GLU A 90 -13.80 1.42 0.95
C GLU A 90 -14.06 1.08 -0.53
N GLU A 91 -13.05 1.19 -1.40
CA GLU A 91 -13.19 0.85 -2.82
C GLU A 91 -13.67 -0.59 -3.04
N GLY A 92 -13.22 -1.52 -2.21
CA GLY A 92 -13.61 -2.94 -2.30
C GLY A 92 -14.87 -3.30 -1.52
N ASN A 93 -15.48 -2.37 -0.79
CA ASN A 93 -16.63 -2.64 0.05
C ASN A 93 -17.92 -2.83 -0.79
N PRO A 94 -18.75 -3.86 -0.52
CA PRO A 94 -18.60 -4.91 0.49
C PRO A 94 -17.92 -6.20 0.01
N VAL A 95 -17.35 -6.22 -1.22
CA VAL A 95 -16.91 -7.45 -1.89
C VAL A 95 -15.81 -8.16 -1.12
N HIS A 96 -14.78 -7.45 -0.68
CA HIS A 96 -13.64 -8.01 0.04
C HIS A 96 -14.04 -8.59 1.41
N VAL A 97 -14.95 -7.92 2.14
CA VAL A 97 -15.46 -8.42 3.43
C VAL A 97 -16.37 -9.64 3.22
N ASN A 98 -17.24 -9.61 2.21
CA ASN A 98 -18.10 -10.74 1.88
C ASN A 98 -17.27 -11.97 1.46
N LEU A 99 -16.19 -11.76 0.71
CA LEU A 99 -15.26 -12.84 0.35
C LEU A 99 -14.59 -13.42 1.60
N ALA A 100 -14.12 -12.57 2.53
CA ALA A 100 -13.51 -13.02 3.78
C ALA A 100 -14.51 -13.87 4.58
N ASN A 101 -15.74 -13.41 4.74
CA ASN A 101 -16.78 -14.14 5.43
C ASN A 101 -17.12 -15.48 4.75
N ALA A 102 -17.22 -15.51 3.43
CA ALA A 102 -17.52 -16.72 2.68
C ALA A 102 -16.41 -17.79 2.79
N LEU A 103 -15.16 -17.36 2.97
CA LEU A 103 -14.00 -18.23 3.15
C LEU A 103 -13.70 -18.57 4.62
N GLY A 104 -14.41 -17.98 5.58
CA GLY A 104 -14.08 -18.10 6.99
C GLY A 104 -12.69 -17.54 7.32
N ALA A 105 -12.31 -16.45 6.68
CA ALA A 105 -10.97 -15.90 6.71
C ALA A 105 -10.91 -14.55 7.45
N ASN A 106 -9.84 -14.34 8.20
CA ASN A 106 -9.49 -13.01 8.67
C ASN A 106 -9.08 -12.12 7.48
N ILE A 107 -9.30 -10.81 7.58
CA ILE A 107 -8.91 -9.86 6.52
C ILE A 107 -8.18 -8.65 7.10
N TYR A 108 -7.11 -8.24 6.43
CA TYR A 108 -6.42 -6.99 6.69
C TYR A 108 -6.59 -6.02 5.50
N LEU A 109 -6.98 -4.82 5.83
CA LEU A 109 -7.22 -3.70 4.92
C LEU A 109 -6.23 -2.59 5.27
N PRO A 110 -5.00 -2.59 4.71
CA PRO A 110 -4.03 -1.54 4.98
C PRO A 110 -4.40 -0.24 4.27
N ARG A 111 -4.21 0.89 4.95
CA ARG A 111 -4.09 2.19 4.31
C ARG A 111 -2.71 2.26 3.64
N LEU A 112 -2.67 2.43 2.35
CA LEU A 112 -1.42 2.48 1.60
C LEU A 112 -0.70 3.81 1.81
N PHE A 113 0.62 3.80 1.66
CA PHE A 113 1.46 4.98 1.86
C PHE A 113 0.93 6.18 1.07
N GLY A 114 0.79 7.32 1.75
CA GLY A 114 0.31 8.56 1.18
C GLY A 114 -1.20 8.60 0.86
N HIS A 115 -1.94 7.52 1.11
CA HIS A 115 -3.38 7.48 0.85
C HIS A 115 -4.20 7.84 2.09
N GLY A 116 -5.43 8.28 1.87
CA GLY A 116 -6.40 8.53 2.93
C GLY A 116 -6.11 9.74 3.83
N LEU A 117 -5.21 10.64 3.46
CA LEU A 117 -4.83 11.82 4.25
C LEU A 117 -5.58 13.08 3.77
N ILE A 118 -5.86 13.99 4.73
CA ILE A 118 -6.39 15.33 4.48
C ILE A 118 -5.21 16.30 4.31
N GLU A 119 -4.50 16.14 3.20
CA GLU A 119 -3.37 16.98 2.83
C GLU A 119 -3.53 17.40 1.38
N GLU A 120 -2.94 18.54 1.01
CA GLU A 120 -2.99 19.04 -0.35
C GLU A 120 -2.20 18.12 -1.30
N GLU A 121 -1.04 17.65 -0.85
CA GLU A 121 -0.17 16.76 -1.63
C GLU A 121 0.30 15.54 -0.81
N PRO A 122 -0.61 14.63 -0.45
CA PRO A 122 -0.27 13.50 0.45
C PRO A 122 0.72 12.50 -0.16
N MET A 123 0.93 12.57 -1.48
CA MET A 123 1.84 11.71 -2.23
C MET A 123 3.20 12.35 -2.53
N ILE A 124 3.48 13.58 -2.02
CA ILE A 124 4.73 14.30 -2.35
C ILE A 124 5.99 13.50 -1.99
N ASP A 125 5.92 12.76 -0.89
CA ASP A 125 7.02 11.92 -0.41
C ASP A 125 6.97 10.48 -0.93
N PHE A 126 6.10 10.19 -1.89
CA PHE A 126 5.93 8.84 -2.43
C PHE A 126 7.21 8.37 -3.13
N THR A 127 7.66 7.19 -2.73
CA THR A 127 8.72 6.45 -3.43
C THR A 127 8.34 4.98 -3.57
N ALA A 128 8.90 4.31 -4.56
CA ALA A 128 8.69 2.88 -4.74
C ALA A 128 9.14 2.06 -3.51
N ASP A 129 10.22 2.49 -2.82
CA ASP A 129 10.69 1.85 -1.58
C ASP A 129 9.66 1.97 -0.45
N LYS A 130 9.14 3.16 -0.18
CA LYS A 130 8.13 3.39 0.86
C LYS A 130 6.86 2.57 0.60
N TYR A 131 6.44 2.50 -0.66
CA TYR A 131 5.27 1.71 -1.04
C TYR A 131 5.50 0.21 -0.86
N LEU A 132 6.66 -0.30 -1.26
CA LEU A 132 7.03 -1.71 -1.06
C LEU A 132 7.23 -2.05 0.42
N ASP A 133 7.81 -1.16 1.23
CA ASP A 133 7.98 -1.38 2.66
C ASP A 133 6.60 -1.45 3.35
N ASN A 134 5.65 -0.59 2.96
CA ASN A 134 4.27 -0.66 3.41
C ASN A 134 3.59 -1.99 2.99
N ALA A 135 3.81 -2.44 1.75
CA ALA A 135 3.28 -3.73 1.28
C ALA A 135 3.90 -4.94 2.00
N ARG A 136 5.21 -4.91 2.29
CA ARG A 136 5.89 -5.95 3.07
C ARG A 136 5.35 -6.05 4.49
N GLU A 137 5.13 -4.91 5.13
CA GLU A 137 4.53 -4.87 6.46
C GLU A 137 3.09 -5.39 6.44
N ALA A 138 2.29 -4.97 5.47
CA ALA A 138 0.93 -5.47 5.31
C ALA A 138 0.90 -7.00 5.12
N LEU A 139 1.83 -7.53 4.35
CA LEU A 139 1.98 -8.99 4.19
C LEU A 139 2.40 -9.66 5.51
N ALA A 140 3.27 -9.02 6.31
CA ALA A 140 3.64 -9.54 7.62
C ALA A 140 2.43 -9.62 8.57
N VAL A 141 1.57 -8.60 8.58
CA VAL A 141 0.30 -8.60 9.32
C VAL A 141 -0.60 -9.75 8.86
N ALA A 142 -0.82 -9.88 7.57
CA ALA A 142 -1.66 -10.95 7.02
C ALA A 142 -1.14 -12.35 7.41
N LYS A 143 0.18 -12.58 7.39
CA LYS A 143 0.80 -13.84 7.81
C LYS A 143 0.66 -14.16 9.31
N LEU A 144 0.39 -13.18 10.16
CA LEU A 144 0.02 -13.46 11.55
C LEU A 144 -1.39 -14.00 11.68
N MET A 145 -2.27 -13.67 10.75
CA MET A 145 -3.70 -13.91 10.80
C MET A 145 -4.14 -15.23 10.15
N GLY A 146 -3.25 -15.79 9.31
CA GLY A 146 -3.50 -17.03 8.59
C GLY A 146 -2.33 -17.97 8.53
#